data_f41747bd27b6becc28c9c835d1c36cec
#
_entry.id   f41747bd27b6becc28c9c835d1c36cec
#
_cell.length_a   1.000
_cell.length_b   1.000
_cell.length_c   1.000
_cell.angle_alpha   90.00
_cell.angle_beta   90.00
_cell.angle_gamma   90.00
#
_symmetry.space_group_name_H-M   'P 1'
#
loop_
_entity.id
_entity.type
_entity.pdbx_description
1 polymer ?
#
loop_
_entity_poly.entity_id
_entity_poly.type
_entity_poly.pdbx_seq_one_letter_code
_entity_poly.pdbx_strand_id
1 'polypeptide(L)' 'MNTECSVLNDQLVTMAFITQLTGLTDKWFYKLIQEGLFPKPIKLGRSSRWLRSEVETWLQQRIAESRS' A
#
# COMPACT_ATOMS: atom_id res chain seq x y z
N MET A 1 -15.23 4.59 -20.61
CA MET A 1 -15.10 4.63 -20.04
C MET A 1 -14.94 4.98 -19.11
N ASN A 2 -14.89 5.00 -19.04
CA ASN A 2 -14.76 5.17 -18.19
C ASN A 2 -14.38 5.41 -17.23
N THR A 3 -14.06 5.32 -17.19
CA THR A 3 -13.63 5.63 -16.35
C THR A 3 -13.70 5.89 -15.42
N GLU A 4 -14.04 6.15 -15.55
CA GLU A 4 -14.35 6.31 -14.58
C GLU A 4 -14.04 5.85 -13.43
N CYS A 5 -13.81 5.09 -13.20
CA CYS A 5 -13.48 4.48 -11.94
C CYS A 5 -12.00 4.61 -11.69
N SER A 6 -11.61 5.29 -10.63
CA SER A 6 -10.21 5.50 -10.33
C SER A 6 -9.50 4.18 -10.02
N VAL A 7 -10.26 3.18 -9.55
CA VAL A 7 -9.69 1.86 -9.28
C VAL A 7 -9.16 1.21 -10.55
N LEU A 8 -9.78 1.49 -11.68
CA LEU A 8 -9.32 0.93 -12.96
C LEU A 8 -8.06 1.63 -13.45
N ASN A 9 -7.81 2.85 -13.03
CA ASN A 9 -6.61 3.59 -13.41
C ASN A 9 -5.49 3.40 -12.39
N ASP A 10 -5.83 2.93 -11.21
CA ASP A 10 -4.89 2.71 -10.13
C ASP A 10 -4.61 1.22 -10.02
N GLN A 11 -3.35 0.86 -9.93
CA GLN A 11 -2.97 -0.54 -9.83
C GLN A 11 -3.24 -1.08 -8.43
N LEU A 12 -3.75 -2.30 -8.38
CA LEU A 12 -3.82 -3.05 -7.14
C LEU A 12 -2.53 -3.84 -6.99
N VAL A 13 -1.90 -3.73 -5.82
CA VAL A 13 -0.61 -4.36 -5.59
C VAL A 13 -0.69 -5.31 -4.40
N THR A 14 0.25 -6.25 -4.36
CA THR A 14 0.31 -7.28 -3.32
C THR A 14 1.28 -6.88 -2.23
N MET A 15 1.23 -7.60 -1.10
CA MET A 15 2.24 -7.42 -0.06
C MET A 15 3.63 -7.76 -0.60
N ALA A 16 3.75 -8.73 -1.50
CA ALA A 16 5.03 -9.04 -2.12
C ALA A 16 5.60 -7.83 -2.87
N PHE A 17 4.74 -7.11 -3.59
CA PHE A 17 5.16 -5.88 -4.25
C PHE A 17 5.66 -4.85 -3.24
N ILE A 18 4.91 -4.68 -2.15
CA ILE A 18 5.25 -3.68 -1.13
C ILE A 18 6.59 -4.01 -0.47
N THR A 19 6.81 -5.27 -0.12
CA THR A 19 8.06 -5.68 0.51
C THR A 19 9.24 -5.55 -0.45
N GLN A 20 9.02 -5.84 -1.73
CA GLN A 20 10.07 -5.70 -2.73
C GLN A 20 10.43 -4.24 -2.94
N LEU A 21 9.42 -3.38 -3.00
CA LEU A 21 9.62 -1.95 -3.20
C LEU A 21 10.42 -1.32 -2.06
N THR A 22 10.14 -1.74 -0.83
CA THR A 22 10.72 -1.12 0.36
C THR A 22 11.89 -1.88 0.94
N GLY A 23 12.02 -3.17 0.60
CA GLY A 23 13.03 -4.02 1.21
C GLY A 23 12.73 -4.43 2.64
N LEU A 24 11.51 -4.20 3.10
CA LEU A 24 11.10 -4.55 4.46
C LEU A 24 10.26 -5.81 4.46
N THR A 25 9.95 -6.35 5.64
CA THR A 25 9.24 -7.61 5.76
C THR A 25 7.73 -7.41 5.84
N ASP A 26 6.99 -8.46 5.47
CA ASP A 26 5.53 -8.44 5.56
C ASP A 26 5.08 -8.34 7.01
N LYS A 27 5.78 -8.98 7.95
CA LYS A 27 5.44 -8.90 9.36
C LYS A 27 5.45 -7.47 9.86
N TRP A 28 6.44 -6.69 9.42
CA TRP A 28 6.56 -5.30 9.83
C TRP A 28 5.36 -4.49 9.32
N PHE A 29 4.95 -4.72 8.07
CA PHE A 29 3.80 -4.00 7.51
C PHE A 29 2.49 -4.40 8.19
N TYR A 30 2.31 -5.69 8.49
CA TYR A 30 1.09 -6.10 9.18
C TYR A 30 1.01 -5.51 10.58
N LYS A 31 2.15 -5.33 11.24
CA LYS A 31 2.19 -4.64 12.51
C LYS A 31 1.74 -3.19 12.36
N LEU A 32 2.23 -2.51 11.33
CA LEU A 32 1.83 -1.13 11.07
C LEU A 32 0.33 -1.03 10.78
N ILE A 33 -0.21 -2.00 10.05
CA ILE A 33 -1.64 -2.00 9.76
C ILE A 33 -2.44 -2.10 11.05
N GLN A 34 -2.02 -2.97 11.95
CA GLN A 34 -2.69 -3.12 13.26
C GLN A 34 -2.63 -1.84 14.07
N GLU A 35 -1.56 -1.09 13.94
CA GLU A 35 -1.37 0.15 14.68
C GLU A 35 -2.00 1.36 13.97
N GLY A 36 -2.59 1.15 12.80
CA GLY A 36 -3.21 2.22 12.04
C GLY A 36 -2.22 3.13 11.34
N LEU A 37 -0.99 2.66 11.14
CA LEU A 37 0.09 3.46 10.56
C LEU A 37 0.38 3.13 9.10
N PHE A 38 -0.34 2.19 8.52
CA PHE A 38 -0.23 1.83 7.11
C PHE A 38 -1.63 1.58 6.56
N PRO A 39 -1.88 1.87 5.28
CA PRO A 39 -3.22 1.69 4.71
C PRO A 39 -3.74 0.27 4.87
N LYS A 40 -5.02 0.16 5.19
CA LYS A 40 -5.65 -1.15 5.34
C LYS A 40 -5.82 -1.80 3.98
N PRO A 41 -5.69 -3.13 3.92
CA PRO A 41 -5.86 -3.83 2.65
C PRO A 41 -7.30 -3.83 2.18
N ILE A 42 -7.45 -3.90 0.87
CA ILE A 42 -8.72 -4.15 0.22
C ILE A 42 -8.85 -5.66 0.13
N LYS A 43 -9.92 -6.21 0.71
CA LYS A 43 -10.12 -7.65 0.72
C LYS A 43 -10.89 -8.07 -0.52
N LEU A 44 -10.29 -8.96 -1.29
CA LEU A 44 -10.92 -9.54 -2.46
C LEU A 44 -11.00 -11.04 -2.23
N GLY A 45 -12.06 -11.47 -1.55
CA GLY A 45 -12.15 -12.84 -1.09
C GLY A 45 -11.08 -13.11 -0.06
N ARG A 46 -10.20 -14.06 -0.34
CA ARG A 46 -9.08 -14.40 0.55
C ARG A 46 -7.83 -13.59 0.26
N SER A 47 -7.87 -12.79 -0.80
CA SER A 47 -6.69 -12.02 -1.22
C SER A 47 -6.74 -10.63 -0.63
N SER A 48 -5.58 -10.11 -0.31
CA SER A 48 -5.43 -8.73 0.16
C SER A 48 -4.67 -7.94 -0.89
N ARG A 49 -5.15 -6.74 -1.16
CA ARG A 49 -4.51 -5.86 -2.13
C ARG A 49 -4.53 -4.44 -1.60
N TRP A 50 -3.66 -3.62 -2.13
CA TRP A 50 -3.59 -2.20 -1.78
C TRP A 50 -3.60 -1.41 -3.07
N LEU A 51 -4.11 -0.18 -3.02
CA LEU A 51 -3.98 0.72 -4.15
C LEU A 51 -2.54 1.21 -4.21
N ARG A 52 -1.95 1.13 -5.39
CA ARG A 52 -0.56 1.54 -5.57
C ARG A 52 -0.34 2.99 -5.16
N SER A 53 -1.29 3.86 -5.49
CA SER A 53 -1.19 5.27 -5.14
C SER A 53 -1.14 5.48 -3.63
N GLU A 54 -1.90 4.70 -2.87
CA GLU A 54 -1.87 4.79 -1.42
C GLU A 54 -0.52 4.37 -0.85
N VAL A 55 0.03 3.29 -1.40
CA VAL A 55 1.35 2.82 -0.98
C VAL A 55 2.42 3.86 -1.30
N GLU A 56 2.36 4.42 -2.49
CA GLU A 56 3.34 5.43 -2.90
C GLU A 56 3.24 6.70 -2.06
N THR A 57 2.01 7.14 -1.78
CA THR A 57 1.81 8.32 -0.94
C THR A 57 2.36 8.09 0.47
N TRP A 58 2.05 6.91 1.03
CA TRP A 58 2.56 6.55 2.34
C TRP A 58 4.09 6.59 2.38
N LEU A 59 4.72 6.00 1.35
CA LEU A 59 6.17 5.93 1.28
C LEU A 59 6.78 7.32 1.13
N GLN A 60 6.18 8.17 0.30
CA GLN A 60 6.65 9.53 0.12
C GLN A 60 6.59 10.32 1.42
N GLN A 61 5.52 10.12 2.19
CA GLN A 61 5.39 10.77 3.49
C GLN A 61 6.47 10.31 4.46
N ARG A 62 6.77 9.00 4.45
CA ARG A 62 7.82 8.47 5.31
C ARG A 62 9.19 9.04 4.93
N ILE A 63 9.43 9.14 3.63
CA ILE A 63 10.70 9.69 3.13
C ILE A 63 10.83 11.16 3.54
N ALA A 64 9.77 11.93 3.36
CA ALA A 64 9.78 13.34 3.72
C ALA A 64 10.05 13.56 5.20
N GLU A 65 9.39 12.75 6.06
CA GLU A 65 9.58 12.84 7.50
C GLU A 65 11.01 12.48 7.89
N SER A 66 11.57 11.51 7.22
CA SER A 66 12.92 11.04 7.53
C SER A 66 13.99 12.07 7.13
N ARG A 67 13.69 12.87 6.12
CA ARG A 67 14.65 13.83 5.59
C ARG A 67 14.43 15.27 6.03
N SER A 68 13.37 15.48 6.79
CA SER A 68 13.04 16.85 7.23
C SER A 68 13.89 17.30 8.40
#